data_99d1805d27ed9571fbb9657f3d584581
#
_entry.id   99d1805d27ed9571fbb9657f3d584581
#
_cell.length_a   1.000
_cell.length_b   1.000
_cell.length_c   1.000
_cell.angle_alpha   90.00
_cell.angle_beta   90.00
_cell.angle_gamma   90.00
#
_symmetry.space_group_name_H-M   'P 1'
#
loop_
_entity.id
_entity.type
_entity.pdbx_description
1 polymer ?
#
loop_
_entity_poly.entity_id
_entity_poly.type
_entity_poly.pdbx_seq_one_letter_code
_entity_poly.pdbx_strand_id
1 'polypeptide(L)'
;MRRLHLVELEDLAWVPRPIRDGGTDLLDWLFARVHFYRPLLDALIELLDATGETTIVDVCSGGGGGALAMHTLLRERGRDEVALTLTERYPNAAAIARVEALGDAKLRYHAESVDAFAVPSALRGVRTMFGALHHFRPDEVRRLLARAVAERSPIALFDVAASPVIRKTPLLLAPLLALPNMLMLTLASLLAVPFVRPLRASRLVFTYLLPAIPILFAWDGTVSALRAYSPDELLALAAEVPDSESFVWRTSSSGTALCLTGWPKPD
;
A
#
# COMPACT_ATOMS: atom_id res chain seq x y z
N MET A 1 0.57 -14.11 -18.96
CA MET A 1 -0.72 -13.35 -18.95
C MET A 1 -0.41 -11.87 -18.75
N ARG A 2 -1.05 -10.96 -19.48
CA ARG A 2 -0.96 -9.53 -19.20
C ARG A 2 -1.60 -9.23 -17.84
N ARG A 3 -1.20 -8.14 -17.20
CA ARG A 3 -1.84 -7.61 -16.00
C ARG A 3 -3.34 -7.39 -16.25
N LEU A 4 -4.19 -7.95 -15.38
CA LEU A 4 -5.64 -7.82 -15.50
C LEU A 4 -6.13 -6.78 -14.49
N HIS A 5 -6.68 -5.69 -15.00
CA HIS A 5 -7.23 -4.61 -14.18
C HIS A 5 -8.74 -4.85 -13.95
N LEU A 6 -9.06 -5.89 -13.17
CA LEU A 6 -10.43 -6.19 -12.75
C LEU A 6 -10.85 -5.19 -11.65
N VAL A 7 -12.14 -5.13 -11.34
CA VAL A 7 -12.68 -4.23 -10.30
C VAL A 7 -12.58 -4.90 -8.94
N GLU A 8 -12.07 -4.21 -7.94
CA GLU A 8 -12.15 -4.61 -6.54
C GLU A 8 -13.49 -4.19 -5.95
N LEU A 9 -14.04 -5.02 -5.08
CA LEU A 9 -15.36 -4.77 -4.49
C LEU A 9 -15.33 -3.56 -3.56
N GLU A 10 -14.21 -3.30 -2.90
CA GLU A 10 -14.05 -2.14 -2.02
C GLU A 10 -14.11 -0.81 -2.78
N ASP A 11 -13.75 -0.78 -4.08
CA ASP A 11 -13.84 0.41 -4.94
C ASP A 11 -15.32 0.78 -5.28
N LEU A 12 -16.26 -0.14 -5.09
CA LEU A 12 -17.65 0.04 -5.49
C LEU A 12 -18.45 0.84 -4.46
N ALA A 13 -19.03 1.95 -4.87
CA ALA A 13 -19.78 2.86 -3.99
C ALA A 13 -20.98 2.22 -3.28
N TRP A 14 -21.57 1.16 -3.87
CA TRP A 14 -22.72 0.44 -3.31
C TRP A 14 -22.35 -0.56 -2.21
N VAL A 15 -21.07 -0.93 -2.07
CA VAL A 15 -20.64 -1.83 -0.96
C VAL A 15 -20.80 -1.10 0.37
N PRO A 16 -21.57 -1.67 1.32
CA PRO A 16 -21.85 -1.02 2.59
C PRO A 16 -20.56 -0.75 3.40
N ARG A 17 -20.50 0.45 4.00
CA ARG A 17 -19.35 0.86 4.83
C ARG A 17 -18.91 -0.18 5.87
N PRO A 18 -19.82 -0.86 6.65
CA PRO A 18 -19.39 -1.84 7.63
C PRO A 18 -18.64 -3.05 7.05
N ILE A 19 -18.91 -3.40 5.78
CA ILE A 19 -18.21 -4.48 5.08
C ILE A 19 -16.84 -3.97 4.62
N ARG A 20 -16.79 -2.81 3.97
CA ARG A 20 -15.56 -2.17 3.52
C ARG A 20 -14.61 -1.90 4.68
N ASP A 21 -15.09 -1.19 5.72
CA ASP A 21 -14.30 -0.90 6.92
C ASP A 21 -13.80 -2.19 7.60
N GLY A 22 -14.62 -3.25 7.58
CA GLY A 22 -14.25 -4.56 8.12
C GLY A 22 -13.12 -5.23 7.34
N GLY A 23 -13.11 -5.10 6.01
CA GLY A 23 -12.04 -5.56 5.13
C GLY A 23 -10.74 -4.79 5.36
N THR A 24 -10.82 -3.46 5.39
CA THR A 24 -9.69 -2.56 5.68
C THR A 24 -9.10 -2.82 7.07
N ASP A 25 -9.92 -2.92 8.13
CA ASP A 25 -9.46 -3.25 9.48
C ASP A 25 -8.71 -4.60 9.53
N LEU A 26 -9.18 -5.59 8.75
CA LEU A 26 -8.53 -6.91 8.65
C LEU A 26 -7.19 -6.81 7.92
N LEU A 27 -7.14 -6.08 6.81
CA LEU A 27 -5.92 -5.88 6.02
C LEU A 27 -4.84 -5.16 6.83
N ASP A 28 -5.21 -4.06 7.51
CA ASP A 28 -4.33 -3.31 8.40
C ASP A 28 -3.76 -4.20 9.51
N TRP A 29 -4.63 -5.00 10.13
CA TRP A 29 -4.22 -5.94 11.19
C TRP A 29 -3.25 -7.00 10.67
N LEU A 30 -3.51 -7.56 9.47
CA LEU A 30 -2.62 -8.53 8.84
C LEU A 30 -1.26 -7.91 8.53
N PHE A 31 -1.21 -6.77 7.87
CA PHE A 31 0.05 -6.11 7.53
C PHE A 31 0.88 -5.78 8.77
N ALA A 32 0.24 -5.31 9.85
CA ALA A 32 0.90 -5.07 11.12
C ALA A 32 1.42 -6.38 11.76
N ARG A 33 0.66 -7.49 11.65
CA ARG A 33 1.00 -8.75 12.31
C ARG A 33 2.08 -9.55 11.60
N VAL A 34 2.02 -9.61 10.25
CA VAL A 34 2.97 -10.38 9.45
C VAL A 34 4.20 -9.56 9.04
N HIS A 35 4.21 -8.26 9.36
CA HIS A 35 5.29 -7.33 8.96
C HIS A 35 5.63 -7.48 7.46
N PHE A 36 4.58 -7.45 6.62
CA PHE A 36 4.65 -7.81 5.20
C PHE A 36 5.78 -7.09 4.45
N TYR A 37 6.00 -5.81 4.75
CA TYR A 37 7.03 -5.00 4.11
C TYR A 37 8.38 -4.98 4.85
N ARG A 38 8.53 -5.72 5.97
CA ARG A 38 9.80 -5.77 6.73
C ARG A 38 11.03 -6.12 5.88
N PRO A 39 10.95 -7.06 4.92
CA PRO A 39 12.11 -7.39 4.06
C PRO A 39 12.57 -6.25 3.16
N LEU A 40 11.75 -5.20 3.00
CA LEU A 40 12.02 -4.04 2.15
C LEU A 40 12.42 -2.80 2.97
N LEU A 41 12.58 -2.93 4.29
CA LEU A 41 12.94 -1.83 5.19
C LEU A 41 14.28 -1.19 4.79
N ASP A 42 15.26 -2.00 4.42
CA ASP A 42 16.60 -1.50 4.05
C ASP A 42 16.55 -0.62 2.78
N ALA A 43 15.61 -0.86 1.85
CA ALA A 43 15.42 0.00 0.69
C ALA A 43 14.88 1.39 1.07
N LEU A 44 14.02 1.48 2.09
CA LEU A 44 13.55 2.76 2.61
C LEU A 44 14.65 3.49 3.39
N ILE A 45 15.43 2.76 4.19
CA ILE A 45 16.57 3.33 4.93
C ILE A 45 17.60 3.90 3.95
N GLU A 46 17.94 3.15 2.88
CA GLU A 46 18.86 3.63 1.85
C GLU A 46 18.37 4.94 1.21
N LEU A 47 17.09 5.05 0.92
CA LEU A 47 16.51 6.26 0.35
C LEU A 47 16.58 7.43 1.35
N LEU A 48 16.24 7.21 2.62
CA LEU A 48 16.34 8.23 3.68
C LEU A 48 17.77 8.71 3.84
N ASP A 49 18.75 7.78 3.85
CA ASP A 49 20.18 8.11 3.96
C ASP A 49 20.70 8.87 2.73
N ALA A 50 20.28 8.47 1.54
CA ALA A 50 20.71 9.12 0.29
C ALA A 50 20.17 10.56 0.14
N THR A 51 19.04 10.86 0.80
CA THR A 51 18.38 12.16 0.69
C THR A 51 18.54 13.05 1.94
N GLY A 52 18.92 12.47 3.08
CA GLY A 52 18.93 13.15 4.38
C GLY A 52 17.53 13.50 4.91
N GLU A 53 16.49 12.97 4.30
CA GLU A 53 15.11 13.23 4.71
C GLU A 53 14.78 12.52 6.03
N THR A 54 14.07 13.22 6.90
CA THR A 54 13.57 12.70 8.18
C THR A 54 12.05 12.76 8.28
N THR A 55 11.38 13.08 7.18
CA THR A 55 9.92 13.14 7.10
C THR A 55 9.41 12.24 6.00
N ILE A 56 8.38 11.46 6.30
CA ILE A 56 7.64 10.63 5.36
C ILE A 56 6.23 11.18 5.24
N VAL A 57 5.76 11.33 4.01
CA VAL A 57 4.37 11.65 3.66
C VAL A 57 3.79 10.47 2.92
N ASP A 58 2.97 9.69 3.62
CA ASP A 58 2.32 8.53 3.03
C ASP A 58 1.02 8.93 2.34
N VAL A 59 0.87 8.55 1.09
CA VAL A 59 -0.32 8.83 0.28
C VAL A 59 -1.15 7.56 0.09
N CYS A 60 -2.46 7.72 -0.04
CA CYS A 60 -3.40 6.59 -0.10
C CYS A 60 -3.28 5.70 1.15
N SER A 61 -3.12 6.31 2.31
CA SER A 61 -2.80 5.60 3.56
C SER A 61 -3.93 4.71 4.09
N GLY A 62 -5.19 4.94 3.67
CA GLY A 62 -6.34 4.22 4.19
C GLY A 62 -6.39 4.24 5.71
N GLY A 63 -6.29 3.08 6.35
CA GLY A 63 -6.15 2.96 7.80
C GLY A 63 -4.73 3.15 8.33
N GLY A 64 -3.73 3.22 7.46
CA GLY A 64 -2.33 3.45 7.80
C GLY A 64 -1.52 2.17 8.12
N GLY A 65 -2.12 0.98 7.99
CA GLY A 65 -1.50 -0.27 8.48
C GLY A 65 -0.07 -0.52 8.00
N GLY A 66 0.18 -0.41 6.69
CA GLY A 66 1.51 -0.60 6.09
C GLY A 66 2.52 0.46 6.52
N ALA A 67 2.12 1.74 6.48
CA ALA A 67 2.98 2.87 6.83
C ALA A 67 3.33 2.89 8.32
N LEU A 68 2.36 2.66 9.21
CA LEU A 68 2.58 2.59 10.65
C LEU A 68 3.50 1.41 11.04
N ALA A 69 3.31 0.25 10.40
CA ALA A 69 4.19 -0.90 10.62
C ALA A 69 5.62 -0.59 10.18
N MET A 70 5.80 0.05 9.02
CA MET A 70 7.12 0.45 8.54
C MET A 70 7.77 1.51 9.44
N HIS A 71 7.01 2.49 9.92
CA HIS A 71 7.50 3.48 10.88
C HIS A 71 7.98 2.84 12.19
N THR A 72 7.23 1.85 12.71
CA THR A 72 7.67 1.08 13.88
C THR A 72 9.00 0.37 13.62
N LEU A 73 9.15 -0.26 12.44
CA LEU A 73 10.39 -0.93 12.06
C LEU A 73 11.58 0.04 11.89
N LEU A 74 11.34 1.26 11.39
CA LEU A 74 12.38 2.31 11.34
C LEU A 74 12.88 2.65 12.74
N ARG A 75 11.99 2.81 13.71
CA ARG A 75 12.36 3.06 15.11
C ARG A 75 13.14 1.89 15.73
N GLU A 76 12.73 0.65 15.46
CA GLU A 76 13.48 -0.54 15.87
C GLU A 76 14.93 -0.56 15.32
N ARG A 77 15.17 0.15 14.21
CA ARG A 77 16.50 0.34 13.60
C ARG A 77 17.21 1.62 14.04
N GLY A 78 16.69 2.30 15.07
CA GLY A 78 17.30 3.52 15.63
C GLY A 78 17.02 4.79 14.81
N ARG A 79 15.96 4.80 13.99
CA ARG A 79 15.53 5.96 13.19
C ARG A 79 14.39 6.70 13.88
N ASP A 80 14.59 7.05 15.17
CA ASP A 80 13.59 7.74 15.98
C ASP A 80 13.32 9.19 15.51
N GLU A 81 14.22 9.78 14.72
CA GLU A 81 14.07 11.10 14.11
C GLU A 81 12.99 11.14 13.05
N VAL A 82 12.68 10.02 12.39
CA VAL A 82 11.76 9.97 11.28
C VAL A 82 10.32 10.25 11.73
N ALA A 83 9.69 11.24 11.11
CA ALA A 83 8.29 11.57 11.31
C ALA A 83 7.44 11.04 10.15
N LEU A 84 6.23 10.58 10.44
CA LEU A 84 5.27 10.05 9.46
C LEU A 84 3.98 10.86 9.47
N THR A 85 3.60 11.38 8.31
CA THR A 85 2.29 11.97 8.06
C THR A 85 1.50 11.08 7.11
N LEU A 86 0.39 10.52 7.58
CA LEU A 86 -0.56 9.76 6.77
C LEU A 86 -1.51 10.72 6.05
N THR A 87 -1.77 10.47 4.77
CA THR A 87 -2.69 11.27 3.96
C THR A 87 -3.59 10.37 3.11
N GLU A 88 -4.82 10.83 2.87
CA GLU A 88 -5.81 10.06 2.15
C GLU A 88 -6.74 10.99 1.36
N ARG A 89 -7.23 10.52 0.22
CA ARG A 89 -8.23 11.25 -0.57
C ARG A 89 -9.59 11.33 0.12
N TYR A 90 -9.94 10.29 0.88
CA TYR A 90 -11.19 10.19 1.64
C TYR A 90 -10.87 9.89 3.11
N PRO A 91 -10.37 10.88 3.88
CA PRO A 91 -9.91 10.67 5.25
C PRO A 91 -10.98 10.02 6.12
N ASN A 92 -10.55 9.01 6.88
CA ASN A 92 -11.43 8.25 7.78
C ASN A 92 -11.26 8.75 9.21
N ALA A 93 -12.33 9.31 9.79
CA ALA A 93 -12.31 9.86 11.15
C ALA A 93 -11.87 8.81 12.22
N ALA A 94 -12.21 7.54 12.05
CA ALA A 94 -11.78 6.49 12.97
C ALA A 94 -10.28 6.19 12.87
N ALA A 95 -9.69 6.27 11.66
CA ALA A 95 -8.25 6.14 11.46
C ALA A 95 -7.50 7.34 12.05
N ILE A 96 -8.00 8.56 11.84
CA ILE A 96 -7.46 9.78 12.44
C ILE A 96 -7.43 9.64 13.96
N ALA A 97 -8.57 9.37 14.60
CA ALA A 97 -8.67 9.21 16.04
C ALA A 97 -7.76 8.09 16.58
N ARG A 98 -7.58 7.00 15.83
CA ARG A 98 -6.68 5.91 16.20
C ARG A 98 -5.21 6.35 16.21
N VAL A 99 -4.77 7.11 15.20
CA VAL A 99 -3.40 7.62 15.12
C VAL A 99 -3.16 8.66 16.23
N GLU A 100 -4.10 9.57 16.45
CA GLU A 100 -4.03 10.54 17.54
C GLU A 100 -3.94 9.89 18.92
N ALA A 101 -4.70 8.79 19.13
CA ALA A 101 -4.68 8.02 20.38
C ALA A 101 -3.34 7.32 20.68
N LEU A 102 -2.45 7.17 19.68
CA LEU A 102 -1.08 6.67 19.90
C LEU A 102 -0.22 7.66 20.70
N GLY A 103 -0.57 8.96 20.71
CA GLY A 103 0.14 10.01 21.47
C GLY A 103 1.59 10.21 21.04
N ASP A 104 1.97 9.77 19.85
CA ASP A 104 3.32 9.90 19.31
C ASP A 104 3.44 11.21 18.50
N ALA A 105 4.27 12.12 18.96
CA ALA A 105 4.50 13.42 18.31
C ALA A 105 5.10 13.30 16.88
N LYS A 106 5.66 12.14 16.53
CA LYS A 106 6.21 11.84 15.20
C LYS A 106 5.18 11.24 14.23
N LEU A 107 3.98 10.93 14.73
CA LEU A 107 2.90 10.38 13.92
C LEU A 107 1.76 11.39 13.78
N ARG A 108 1.31 11.59 12.55
CA ARG A 108 0.19 12.48 12.27
C ARG A 108 -0.69 11.88 11.17
N TYR A 109 -1.99 12.04 11.30
CA TYR A 109 -2.93 11.83 10.20
C TYR A 109 -3.45 13.18 9.73
N HIS A 110 -3.23 13.52 8.46
CA HIS A 110 -3.71 14.76 7.88
C HIS A 110 -5.22 14.68 7.64
N ALA A 111 -5.98 15.57 8.27
CA ALA A 111 -7.45 15.47 8.26
C ALA A 111 -8.10 15.94 6.95
N GLU A 112 -7.40 16.74 6.15
CA GLU A 112 -7.90 17.21 4.86
C GLU A 112 -7.65 16.18 3.76
N SER A 113 -8.49 16.22 2.72
CA SER A 113 -8.34 15.35 1.54
C SER A 113 -7.05 15.67 0.78
N VAL A 114 -6.24 14.64 0.52
CA VAL A 114 -5.01 14.75 -0.28
C VAL A 114 -5.07 13.78 -1.45
N ASP A 115 -5.02 14.31 -2.66
CA ASP A 115 -4.88 13.52 -3.88
C ASP A 115 -3.40 13.16 -4.08
N ALA A 116 -3.10 11.88 -4.31
CA ALA A 116 -1.73 11.41 -4.55
C ALA A 116 -1.04 12.09 -5.75
N PHE A 117 -1.84 12.58 -6.72
CA PHE A 117 -1.34 13.34 -7.87
C PHE A 117 -1.15 14.83 -7.61
N ALA A 118 -1.61 15.34 -6.45
CA ALA A 118 -1.60 16.76 -6.13
C ALA A 118 -1.33 16.97 -4.62
N VAL A 119 -0.25 16.37 -4.12
CA VAL A 119 0.16 16.53 -2.73
C VAL A 119 0.50 18.00 -2.45
N PRO A 120 -0.09 18.63 -1.43
CA PRO A 120 0.20 20.02 -1.08
C PRO A 120 1.69 20.26 -0.83
N SER A 121 2.25 21.37 -1.33
CA SER A 121 3.68 21.70 -1.19
C SER A 121 4.13 21.91 0.27
N ALA A 122 3.19 22.12 1.18
CA ALA A 122 3.44 22.17 2.61
C ALA A 122 3.77 20.79 3.22
N LEU A 123 3.36 19.70 2.57
CA LEU A 123 3.66 18.32 2.96
C LEU A 123 4.93 17.86 2.26
N ARG A 124 6.09 18.15 2.88
CA ARG A 124 7.41 17.81 2.35
C ARG A 124 7.95 16.53 2.98
N GLY A 125 8.83 15.83 2.25
CA GLY A 125 9.51 14.61 2.68
C GLY A 125 9.43 13.51 1.63
N VAL A 126 9.88 12.33 2.01
CA VAL A 126 9.75 11.13 1.18
C VAL A 126 8.29 10.78 1.00
N ARG A 127 7.82 10.71 -0.24
CA ARG A 127 6.47 10.21 -0.52
C ARG A 127 6.46 8.70 -0.49
N THR A 128 5.62 8.12 0.35
CA THR A 128 5.41 6.68 0.38
C THR A 128 3.98 6.31 -0.03
N MET A 129 3.80 5.07 -0.42
CA MET A 129 2.50 4.45 -0.66
C MET A 129 2.61 2.98 -0.29
N PHE A 130 1.67 2.45 0.47
CA PHE A 130 1.67 1.04 0.88
C PHE A 130 0.39 0.34 0.44
N GLY A 131 0.55 -0.69 -0.42
CA GLY A 131 -0.54 -1.56 -0.83
C GLY A 131 -1.63 -0.91 -1.68
N ALA A 132 -1.31 0.21 -2.36
CA ALA A 132 -2.28 0.91 -3.19
C ALA A 132 -1.82 1.10 -4.66
N LEU A 133 -0.56 0.82 -4.98
CA LEU A 133 -0.02 1.06 -6.32
C LEU A 133 -0.73 0.23 -7.41
N HIS A 134 -1.17 -0.98 -7.09
CA HIS A 134 -1.88 -1.85 -8.02
C HIS A 134 -3.25 -1.31 -8.44
N HIS A 135 -3.84 -0.36 -7.72
CA HIS A 135 -5.06 0.35 -8.13
C HIS A 135 -4.82 1.28 -9.31
N PHE A 136 -3.60 1.78 -9.48
CA PHE A 136 -3.25 2.73 -10.54
C PHE A 136 -2.92 2.02 -11.85
N ARG A 137 -3.41 2.59 -12.97
CA ARG A 137 -3.05 2.15 -14.32
C ARG A 137 -1.64 2.63 -14.69
N PRO A 138 -0.98 2.03 -15.71
CA PRO A 138 0.39 2.41 -16.09
C PRO A 138 0.56 3.90 -16.40
N ASP A 139 -0.43 4.53 -17.01
CA ASP A 139 -0.43 5.96 -17.30
C ASP A 139 -0.54 6.79 -16.01
N GLU A 140 -1.31 6.34 -15.04
CA GLU A 140 -1.42 6.96 -13.72
C GLU A 140 -0.13 6.80 -12.92
N VAL A 141 0.49 5.61 -12.95
CA VAL A 141 1.81 5.40 -12.32
C VAL A 141 2.84 6.34 -12.94
N ARG A 142 2.92 6.45 -14.28
CA ARG A 142 3.80 7.43 -14.94
C ARG A 142 3.55 8.85 -14.48
N ARG A 143 2.29 9.27 -14.34
CA ARG A 143 1.94 10.60 -13.83
C ARG A 143 2.42 10.81 -12.39
N LEU A 144 2.28 9.79 -11.53
CA LEU A 144 2.75 9.83 -10.15
C LEU A 144 4.29 10.00 -10.09
N LEU A 145 5.02 9.21 -10.89
CA LEU A 145 6.47 9.28 -10.98
C LEU A 145 6.96 10.59 -11.61
N ALA A 146 6.29 11.06 -12.68
CA ALA A 146 6.59 12.34 -13.31
C ALA A 146 6.42 13.52 -12.33
N ARG A 147 5.43 13.43 -11.46
CA ARG A 147 5.21 14.42 -10.42
C ARG A 147 6.33 14.43 -9.39
N ALA A 148 6.79 13.23 -8.96
CA ALA A 148 7.93 13.11 -8.06
C ALA A 148 9.21 13.70 -8.67
N VAL A 149 9.48 13.43 -9.96
CA VAL A 149 10.63 14.00 -10.69
C VAL A 149 10.53 15.52 -10.79
N ALA A 150 9.38 16.04 -11.26
CA ALA A 150 9.17 17.48 -11.44
C ALA A 150 9.29 18.28 -10.12
N GLU A 151 8.90 17.69 -9.00
CA GLU A 151 9.00 18.30 -7.68
C GLU A 151 10.29 17.97 -6.94
N ARG A 152 11.20 17.19 -7.57
CA ARG A 152 12.43 16.67 -6.95
C ARG A 152 12.15 15.99 -5.59
N SER A 153 10.98 15.33 -5.47
CA SER A 153 10.52 14.69 -4.24
C SER A 153 10.90 13.21 -4.24
N PRO A 154 11.64 12.72 -3.24
CA PRO A 154 11.94 11.30 -3.11
C PRO A 154 10.65 10.49 -2.94
N ILE A 155 10.62 9.28 -3.51
CA ILE A 155 9.43 8.43 -3.52
C ILE A 155 9.77 6.97 -3.25
N ALA A 156 8.93 6.27 -2.47
CA ALA A 156 9.03 4.85 -2.21
C ALA A 156 7.63 4.20 -2.25
N LEU A 157 7.41 3.38 -3.27
CA LEU A 157 6.12 2.73 -3.53
C LEU A 157 6.20 1.25 -3.17
N PHE A 158 5.50 0.86 -2.11
CA PHE A 158 5.44 -0.49 -1.59
C PHE A 158 4.13 -1.17 -1.99
N ASP A 159 4.23 -2.37 -2.57
CA ASP A 159 3.04 -3.10 -3.00
C ASP A 159 3.28 -4.61 -3.03
N VAL A 160 2.26 -5.36 -3.43
CA VAL A 160 2.39 -6.76 -3.78
C VAL A 160 3.12 -6.90 -5.13
N ALA A 161 4.03 -7.86 -5.21
CA ALA A 161 4.74 -8.17 -6.44
C ALA A 161 3.90 -9.05 -7.37
N ALA A 162 3.96 -8.80 -8.65
CA ALA A 162 3.37 -9.69 -9.66
C ALA A 162 4.00 -11.08 -9.59
N SER A 163 3.17 -12.11 -9.39
CA SER A 163 3.64 -13.49 -9.40
C SER A 163 4.10 -13.91 -10.81
N PRO A 164 5.36 -14.40 -10.98
CA PRO A 164 5.81 -14.93 -12.26
C PRO A 164 4.94 -16.09 -12.76
N VAL A 165 4.40 -16.89 -11.85
CA VAL A 165 3.49 -18.00 -12.18
C VAL A 165 2.20 -17.46 -12.78
N ILE A 166 1.57 -16.48 -12.13
CA ILE A 166 0.36 -15.83 -12.66
C ILE A 166 0.65 -15.21 -14.02
N ARG A 167 1.78 -14.51 -14.18
CA ARG A 167 2.14 -13.84 -15.44
C ARG A 167 2.36 -14.79 -16.62
N LYS A 168 2.92 -15.98 -16.37
CA LYS A 168 3.18 -16.99 -17.40
C LYS A 168 1.98 -17.88 -17.71
N THR A 169 0.96 -17.89 -16.84
CA THR A 169 -0.22 -18.74 -17.02
C THR A 169 -1.14 -18.19 -18.12
N PRO A 170 -1.61 -19.02 -19.06
CA PRO A 170 -2.64 -18.64 -20.00
C PRO A 170 -3.91 -18.16 -19.28
N LEU A 171 -4.59 -17.14 -19.85
CA LEU A 171 -5.81 -16.56 -19.25
C LEU A 171 -6.90 -17.60 -18.94
N LEU A 172 -7.03 -18.60 -19.81
CA LEU A 172 -7.99 -19.70 -19.63
C LEU A 172 -7.75 -20.51 -18.34
N LEU A 173 -6.51 -20.57 -17.87
CA LEU A 173 -6.13 -21.29 -16.64
C LEU A 173 -6.05 -20.38 -15.41
N ALA A 174 -6.31 -19.08 -15.57
CA ALA A 174 -6.29 -18.12 -14.46
C ALA A 174 -7.22 -18.52 -13.29
N PRO A 175 -8.44 -19.06 -13.51
CA PRO A 175 -9.30 -19.52 -12.41
C PRO A 175 -8.66 -20.62 -11.56
N LEU A 176 -7.84 -21.49 -12.12
CA LEU A 176 -7.16 -22.56 -11.37
C LEU A 176 -6.13 -22.02 -10.38
N LEU A 177 -5.51 -20.86 -10.68
CA LEU A 177 -4.61 -20.17 -9.76
C LEU A 177 -5.35 -19.27 -8.78
N ALA A 178 -6.47 -18.68 -9.21
CA ALA A 178 -7.28 -17.81 -8.37
C ALA A 178 -7.96 -18.59 -7.22
N LEU A 179 -8.49 -19.79 -7.48
CA LEU A 179 -9.22 -20.58 -6.49
C LEU A 179 -8.42 -20.90 -5.22
N PRO A 180 -7.17 -21.40 -5.27
CA PRO A 180 -6.38 -21.62 -4.07
C PRO A 180 -6.09 -20.34 -3.29
N ASN A 181 -5.82 -19.22 -3.99
CA ASN A 181 -5.61 -17.93 -3.36
C ASN A 181 -6.88 -17.43 -2.66
N MET A 182 -8.02 -17.50 -3.32
CA MET A 182 -9.31 -17.12 -2.74
C MET A 182 -9.63 -17.97 -1.51
N LEU A 183 -9.41 -19.29 -1.58
CA LEU A 183 -9.62 -20.19 -0.43
C LEU A 183 -8.71 -19.80 0.74
N MET A 184 -7.42 -19.59 0.47
CA MET A 184 -6.45 -19.16 1.49
C MET A 184 -6.88 -17.86 2.16
N LEU A 185 -7.25 -16.84 1.38
CA LEU A 185 -7.67 -15.54 1.90
C LEU A 185 -8.99 -15.63 2.67
N THR A 186 -9.93 -16.46 2.20
CA THR A 186 -11.18 -16.76 2.94
C THR A 186 -10.87 -17.37 4.29
N LEU A 187 -10.06 -18.41 4.35
CA LEU A 187 -9.68 -19.07 5.61
C LEU A 187 -8.92 -18.11 6.53
N ALA A 188 -7.99 -17.33 5.97
CA ALA A 188 -7.25 -16.31 6.72
C ALA A 188 -8.20 -15.29 7.36
N SER A 189 -9.20 -14.80 6.62
CA SER A 189 -10.19 -13.84 7.15
C SER A 189 -11.04 -14.45 8.27
N LEU A 190 -11.53 -15.67 8.09
CA LEU A 190 -12.31 -16.38 9.11
C LEU A 190 -11.52 -16.59 10.42
N LEU A 191 -10.23 -16.91 10.30
CA LEU A 191 -9.37 -17.14 11.45
C LEU A 191 -8.90 -15.84 12.11
N ALA A 192 -8.64 -14.78 11.33
CA ALA A 192 -8.04 -13.54 11.83
C ALA A 192 -9.06 -12.58 12.47
N VAL A 193 -10.28 -12.50 11.93
CA VAL A 193 -11.30 -11.51 12.37
C VAL A 193 -11.54 -11.46 13.89
N PRO A 194 -11.56 -12.56 14.65
CA PRO A 194 -11.75 -12.50 16.10
C PRO A 194 -10.61 -11.77 16.84
N PHE A 195 -9.44 -11.65 16.23
CA PHE A 195 -8.26 -11.01 16.82
C PHE A 195 -8.12 -9.54 16.45
N VAL A 196 -8.87 -9.07 15.44
CA VAL A 196 -8.84 -7.67 14.99
C VAL A 196 -9.51 -6.76 16.03
N ARG A 197 -8.78 -5.78 16.54
CA ARG A 197 -9.25 -4.84 17.56
C ARG A 197 -9.50 -3.44 16.98
N PRO A 198 -10.50 -2.68 17.53
CA PRO A 198 -11.50 -3.09 18.51
C PRO A 198 -12.48 -4.12 17.93
N LEU A 199 -13.04 -4.99 18.78
CA LEU A 199 -14.09 -5.92 18.36
C LEU A 199 -15.34 -5.13 17.95
N ARG A 200 -15.82 -5.37 16.72
CA ARG A 200 -17.04 -4.76 16.18
C ARG A 200 -18.07 -5.85 15.88
N ALA A 201 -19.28 -5.72 16.40
CA ALA A 201 -20.37 -6.68 16.15
C ALA A 201 -20.67 -6.81 14.64
N SER A 202 -20.66 -5.69 13.90
CA SER A 202 -20.85 -5.70 12.44
C SER A 202 -19.81 -6.56 11.73
N ARG A 203 -18.54 -6.49 12.13
CA ARG A 203 -17.47 -7.31 11.54
C ARG A 203 -17.71 -8.81 11.80
N LEU A 204 -18.14 -9.18 13.00
CA LEU A 204 -18.47 -10.58 13.29
C LEU A 204 -19.69 -11.08 12.50
N VAL A 205 -20.75 -10.26 12.40
CA VAL A 205 -21.95 -10.58 11.60
C VAL A 205 -21.59 -10.77 10.13
N PHE A 206 -20.85 -9.81 9.54
CA PHE A 206 -20.46 -9.86 8.13
C PHE A 206 -19.30 -10.82 7.83
N THR A 207 -18.77 -11.49 8.82
CA THR A 207 -17.78 -12.57 8.64
C THR A 207 -18.42 -13.95 8.80
N TYR A 208 -19.24 -14.16 9.84
CA TYR A 208 -19.69 -15.51 10.22
C TYR A 208 -21.15 -15.79 9.89
N LEU A 209 -22.03 -14.78 9.92
CA LEU A 209 -23.44 -14.96 9.61
C LEU A 209 -23.74 -14.66 8.14
N LEU A 210 -23.19 -13.56 7.63
CA LEU A 210 -23.26 -13.15 6.22
C LEU A 210 -21.83 -12.96 5.74
N PRO A 211 -21.18 -13.96 5.08
CA PRO A 211 -19.73 -13.97 4.86
C PRO A 211 -19.27 -12.95 3.79
N ALA A 212 -19.75 -11.71 3.88
CA ALA A 212 -19.46 -10.65 2.94
C ALA A 212 -18.00 -10.15 3.05
N ILE A 213 -17.45 -10.05 4.28
CA ILE A 213 -16.05 -9.68 4.48
C ILE A 213 -15.09 -10.75 3.95
N PRO A 214 -15.25 -12.07 4.21
CA PRO A 214 -14.45 -13.10 3.58
C PRO A 214 -14.51 -13.08 2.05
N ILE A 215 -15.69 -12.87 1.46
CA ILE A 215 -15.87 -12.78 0.02
C ILE A 215 -15.14 -11.56 -0.55
N LEU A 216 -15.34 -10.39 0.05
CA LEU A 216 -14.65 -9.15 -0.34
C LEU A 216 -13.13 -9.36 -0.26
N PHE A 217 -12.62 -9.80 0.88
CA PHE A 217 -11.19 -9.96 1.12
C PHE A 217 -10.55 -10.98 0.17
N ALA A 218 -11.22 -12.09 -0.12
CA ALA A 218 -10.74 -13.12 -1.05
C ALA A 218 -10.74 -12.62 -2.51
N TRP A 219 -11.81 -11.94 -2.92
CA TRP A 219 -11.92 -11.37 -4.26
C TRP A 219 -10.89 -10.26 -4.45
N ASP A 220 -10.89 -9.25 -3.60
CA ASP A 220 -10.05 -8.06 -3.73
C ASP A 220 -8.56 -8.43 -3.65
N GLY A 221 -8.15 -9.28 -2.70
CA GLY A 221 -6.77 -9.75 -2.63
C GLY A 221 -6.35 -10.62 -3.84
N THR A 222 -7.30 -11.29 -4.51
CA THR A 222 -7.00 -11.99 -5.77
C THR A 222 -6.87 -10.99 -6.93
N VAL A 223 -7.74 -10.01 -7.00
CA VAL A 223 -7.68 -8.93 -8.01
C VAL A 223 -6.42 -8.11 -7.84
N SER A 224 -6.03 -7.75 -6.61
CA SER A 224 -4.77 -7.06 -6.32
C SER A 224 -3.56 -7.82 -6.88
N ALA A 225 -3.50 -9.15 -6.67
CA ALA A 225 -2.43 -9.98 -7.23
C ALA A 225 -2.42 -10.02 -8.78
N LEU A 226 -3.58 -9.93 -9.43
CA LEU A 226 -3.72 -9.86 -10.89
C LEU A 226 -3.37 -8.49 -11.46
N ARG A 227 -3.56 -7.42 -10.67
CA ARG A 227 -3.21 -6.03 -10.99
C ARG A 227 -1.75 -5.70 -10.68
N ALA A 228 -1.07 -6.47 -9.83
CA ALA A 228 0.26 -6.20 -9.32
C ALA A 228 1.29 -5.95 -10.43
N TYR A 229 2.23 -5.07 -10.17
CA TYR A 229 3.36 -4.77 -11.04
C TYR A 229 4.54 -5.72 -10.77
N SER A 230 5.37 -5.95 -11.79
CA SER A 230 6.69 -6.54 -11.60
C SER A 230 7.76 -5.45 -11.40
N PRO A 231 8.92 -5.79 -10.82
CA PRO A 231 10.05 -4.87 -10.73
C PRO A 231 10.43 -4.25 -12.07
N ASP A 232 10.53 -5.07 -13.13
CA ASP A 232 10.90 -4.62 -14.46
C ASP A 232 9.87 -3.67 -15.08
N GLU A 233 8.56 -3.94 -14.85
CA GLU A 233 7.48 -3.05 -15.32
C GLU A 233 7.58 -1.68 -14.65
N LEU A 234 7.88 -1.62 -13.34
CA LEU A 234 8.01 -0.34 -12.64
C LEU A 234 9.25 0.45 -13.10
N LEU A 235 10.38 -0.22 -13.31
CA LEU A 235 11.57 0.43 -13.85
C LEU A 235 11.34 0.93 -15.28
N ALA A 236 10.65 0.16 -16.11
CA ALA A 236 10.28 0.59 -17.47
C ALA A 236 9.38 1.83 -17.44
N LEU A 237 8.35 1.85 -16.55
CA LEU A 237 7.50 3.02 -16.38
C LEU A 237 8.26 4.24 -15.87
N ALA A 238 9.22 4.06 -14.95
CA ALA A 238 10.06 5.14 -14.47
C ALA A 238 10.97 5.70 -15.59
N ALA A 239 11.52 4.83 -16.44
CA ALA A 239 12.36 5.25 -17.56
C ALA A 239 11.61 6.03 -18.66
N GLU A 240 10.27 5.87 -18.74
CA GLU A 240 9.43 6.62 -19.69
C GLU A 240 9.06 8.03 -19.20
N VAL A 241 9.39 8.37 -17.94
CA VAL A 241 9.08 9.68 -17.37
C VAL A 241 10.07 10.75 -17.89
N PRO A 242 9.60 11.95 -18.27
CA PRO A 242 10.50 13.07 -18.60
C PRO A 242 11.48 13.35 -17.46
N ASP A 243 12.73 13.64 -17.82
CA ASP A 243 13.84 13.94 -16.89
C ASP A 243 14.12 12.81 -15.86
N SER A 244 13.69 11.60 -16.17
CA SER A 244 13.88 10.40 -15.31
C SER A 244 15.36 10.14 -15.00
N GLU A 245 16.27 10.51 -15.91
CA GLU A 245 17.71 10.41 -15.73
C GLU A 245 18.26 11.29 -14.61
N SER A 246 17.51 12.30 -14.15
CA SER A 246 17.87 13.13 -13.00
C SER A 246 17.63 12.41 -11.65
N PHE A 247 17.01 11.23 -11.70
CA PHE A 247 16.72 10.40 -10.53
C PHE A 247 17.55 9.12 -10.56
N VAL A 248 17.77 8.57 -9.35
CA VAL A 248 18.18 7.19 -9.14
C VAL A 248 16.91 6.38 -8.93
N TRP A 249 16.70 5.32 -9.73
CA TRP A 249 15.58 4.41 -9.59
C TRP A 249 16.07 3.03 -9.20
N ARG A 250 15.46 2.43 -8.18
CA ARG A 250 15.75 1.06 -7.74
C ARG A 250 14.46 0.30 -7.44
N THR A 251 14.49 -1.01 -7.66
CA THR A 251 13.44 -1.92 -7.20
C THR A 251 14.04 -2.93 -6.25
N SER A 252 13.28 -3.28 -5.23
CA SER A 252 13.58 -4.36 -4.30
C SER A 252 12.36 -5.26 -4.17
N SER A 253 12.56 -6.56 -4.08
CA SER A 253 11.48 -7.52 -3.91
C SER A 253 11.88 -8.65 -2.99
N SER A 254 10.95 -9.13 -2.18
CA SER A 254 11.13 -10.29 -1.32
C SER A 254 9.81 -11.05 -1.17
N GLY A 255 9.79 -12.30 -1.60
CA GLY A 255 8.57 -13.08 -1.68
C GLY A 255 7.52 -12.40 -2.58
N THR A 256 6.41 -12.01 -1.99
CA THR A 256 5.32 -11.29 -2.68
C THR A 256 5.33 -9.78 -2.39
N ALA A 257 6.32 -9.25 -1.69
CA ALA A 257 6.48 -7.82 -1.46
C ALA A 257 7.39 -7.18 -2.51
N LEU A 258 7.05 -5.97 -2.93
CA LEU A 258 7.76 -5.16 -3.93
C LEU A 258 7.89 -3.73 -3.44
N CYS A 259 9.03 -3.10 -3.73
CA CYS A 259 9.22 -1.66 -3.57
C CYS A 259 9.89 -1.09 -4.82
N LEU A 260 9.41 0.07 -5.28
CA LEU A 260 10.12 0.97 -6.17
C LEU A 260 10.56 2.18 -5.35
N THR A 261 11.85 2.49 -5.33
CA THR A 261 12.39 3.72 -4.75
C THR A 261 12.94 4.62 -5.83
N GLY A 262 12.77 5.92 -5.65
CA GLY A 262 13.31 6.94 -6.53
C GLY A 262 13.70 8.21 -5.76
N TRP A 263 14.89 8.77 -6.08
CA TRP A 263 15.34 10.02 -5.46
C TRP A 263 16.21 10.84 -6.42
N PRO A 264 16.24 12.18 -6.28
CA PRO A 264 17.08 13.04 -7.10
C PRO A 264 18.55 12.65 -6.99
N LYS A 265 19.27 12.62 -8.10
CA LYS A 265 20.72 12.55 -8.07
C LYS A 265 21.29 13.80 -7.40
N PRO A 266 22.39 13.68 -6.65
CA PRO A 266 23.10 14.87 -6.18
C PRO A 266 23.54 15.71 -7.38
N ASP A 267 23.50 17.04 -7.21
CA ASP A 267 23.92 18.01 -8.22
C ASP A 267 25.44 17.95 -8.46
#